data_e6367516f8e80c0d5f69129472426d3c
#
_entry.id   e6367516f8e80c0d5f69129472426d3c
#
_cell.length_a   1.000
_cell.length_b   1.000
_cell.length_c   1.000
_cell.angle_alpha   90.00
_cell.angle_beta   90.00
_cell.angle_gamma   90.00
#
_symmetry.space_group_name_H-M   'P 1'
#
loop_
_entity.id
_entity.type
_entity.pdbx_description
1 polymer ?
#
loop_
_entity_poly.entity_id
_entity_poly.type
_entity_poly.pdbx_seq_one_letter_code
_entity_poly.pdbx_strand_id
1 'polypeptide(L)'
;MSEKVTIITFTDPMMGLSYECEPIFRKLETHFEEKIEFKYLMSVLVKNVYDLVNSADLSVSKELALKNYNEKLAKIYESEESISGMPINMKDFHLFSVENTSSLPLNLAYKAAQLVDAEKADLFLYNLRYATIVECRPTTQTEEILKVVRNTNIDEVAFLEHFNGESAKSALDMDLQFAQRLGIRTLPAYLIAYGEEGALFQELLGYEAFVEIIAKLTNREIKSQNVEKNIENLRKLLKKHPLISPIEIREAFDFDTLDKAINFIAPLLESKEIKIIEAKNSFFIKNNR
;
A
#
# COMPACT_ATOMS: atom_id res chain seq x y z
N MET A 1 23.69 -15.99 -5.89
CA MET A 1 22.25 -15.63 -6.05
C MET A 1 22.17 -14.80 -7.32
N SER A 2 21.19 -15.04 -8.19
CA SER A 2 20.97 -14.17 -9.35
C SER A 2 20.58 -12.77 -8.86
N GLU A 3 21.09 -11.74 -9.51
CA GLU A 3 20.77 -10.36 -9.23
C GLU A 3 19.28 -10.11 -9.49
N LYS A 4 18.61 -9.38 -8.62
CA LYS A 4 17.18 -9.06 -8.73
C LYS A 4 17.00 -7.60 -9.09
N VAL A 5 15.93 -7.30 -9.82
CA VAL A 5 15.49 -5.91 -9.98
C VAL A 5 14.82 -5.47 -8.68
N THR A 6 15.28 -4.38 -8.09
CA THR A 6 14.66 -3.78 -6.91
C THR A 6 13.76 -2.61 -7.32
N ILE A 7 12.49 -2.68 -6.95
CA ILE A 7 11.51 -1.59 -7.11
C ILE A 7 11.32 -0.92 -5.76
N ILE A 8 11.91 0.25 -5.58
CA ILE A 8 11.76 1.06 -4.37
C ILE A 8 10.64 2.07 -4.59
N THR A 9 9.59 1.96 -3.78
CA THR A 9 8.44 2.88 -3.82
C THR A 9 8.54 3.88 -2.67
N PHE A 10 8.60 5.16 -2.98
CA PHE A 10 8.45 6.25 -2.01
C PHE A 10 6.98 6.58 -1.86
N THR A 11 6.47 6.46 -0.64
CA THR A 11 5.04 6.51 -0.36
C THR A 11 4.73 6.98 1.06
N ASP A 12 3.47 7.19 1.35
CA ASP A 12 2.90 7.34 2.69
C ASP A 12 1.81 6.27 2.87
N PRO A 13 1.66 5.64 4.05
CA PRO A 13 0.63 4.63 4.26
C PRO A 13 -0.80 5.10 3.99
N MET A 14 -1.11 6.40 4.20
CA MET A 14 -2.44 6.95 3.89
C MET A 14 -2.67 7.22 2.39
N MET A 15 -1.68 7.02 1.53
CA MET A 15 -1.75 7.47 0.15
C MET A 15 -2.66 6.57 -0.72
N GLY A 16 -3.77 7.12 -1.21
CA GLY A 16 -4.73 6.42 -2.07
C GLY A 16 -4.12 5.99 -3.41
N LEU A 17 -3.34 6.85 -4.07
CA LEU A 17 -2.65 6.50 -5.32
C LEU A 17 -1.76 5.26 -5.17
N SER A 18 -1.09 5.10 -4.02
CA SER A 18 -0.27 3.90 -3.78
C SER A 18 -1.13 2.66 -3.50
N TYR A 19 -2.32 2.83 -2.93
CA TYR A 19 -3.29 1.75 -2.78
C TYR A 19 -3.84 1.31 -4.15
N GLU A 20 -4.13 2.24 -5.05
CA GLU A 20 -4.57 1.96 -6.41
C GLU A 20 -3.50 1.28 -7.29
N CYS A 21 -2.21 1.32 -6.88
CA CYS A 21 -1.13 0.59 -7.56
C CYS A 21 -1.01 -0.89 -7.14
N GLU A 22 -1.68 -1.33 -6.09
CA GLU A 22 -1.56 -2.71 -5.60
C GLU A 22 -1.85 -3.78 -6.68
N PRO A 23 -2.87 -3.63 -7.55
CA PRO A 23 -3.10 -4.59 -8.63
C PRO A 23 -1.92 -4.72 -9.61
N ILE A 24 -1.25 -3.59 -9.93
CA ILE A 24 -0.06 -3.58 -10.78
C ILE A 24 1.09 -4.31 -10.08
N PHE A 25 1.28 -4.09 -8.78
CA PHE A 25 2.32 -4.78 -8.02
C PHE A 25 2.05 -6.29 -7.91
N ARG A 26 0.78 -6.71 -7.74
CA ARG A 26 0.42 -8.14 -7.79
C ARG A 26 0.76 -8.75 -9.16
N LYS A 27 0.47 -8.01 -10.26
CA LYS A 27 0.82 -8.45 -11.61
C LYS A 27 2.33 -8.57 -11.80
N LEU A 28 3.09 -7.55 -11.41
CA LEU A 28 4.56 -7.58 -11.48
C LEU A 28 5.12 -8.75 -10.67
N GLU A 29 4.66 -8.94 -9.44
CA GLU A 29 5.10 -10.00 -8.55
C GLU A 29 4.88 -11.39 -9.13
N THR A 30 3.69 -11.65 -9.69
CA THR A 30 3.35 -12.94 -10.27
C THR A 30 4.06 -13.19 -11.61
N HIS A 31 4.27 -12.15 -12.43
CA HIS A 31 4.88 -12.28 -13.75
C HIS A 31 6.42 -12.31 -13.74
N PHE A 32 7.03 -11.77 -12.71
CA PHE A 32 8.50 -11.76 -12.57
C PHE A 32 9.01 -12.69 -11.46
N GLU A 33 8.13 -13.12 -10.56
CA GLU A 33 8.44 -14.05 -9.46
C GLU A 33 9.67 -13.60 -8.65
N GLU A 34 10.61 -14.49 -8.43
CA GLU A 34 11.84 -14.28 -7.65
C GLU A 34 12.84 -13.27 -8.29
N LYS A 35 12.55 -12.77 -9.52
CA LYS A 35 13.45 -11.88 -10.27
C LYS A 35 13.33 -10.43 -9.87
N ILE A 36 12.26 -10.07 -9.15
CA ILE A 36 12.04 -8.73 -8.63
C ILE A 36 11.85 -8.76 -7.10
N GLU A 37 12.15 -7.64 -6.47
CA GLU A 37 11.81 -7.38 -5.06
C GLU A 37 11.22 -5.98 -4.91
N PHE A 38 10.29 -5.83 -3.99
CA PHE A 38 9.72 -4.55 -3.63
C PHE A 38 10.30 -4.04 -2.32
N LYS A 39 10.52 -2.72 -2.24
CA LYS A 39 10.89 -2.01 -1.02
C LYS A 39 10.07 -0.73 -0.90
N TYR A 40 9.63 -0.43 0.31
CA TYR A 40 8.88 0.79 0.57
C TYR A 40 9.71 1.73 1.46
N LEU A 41 9.83 2.98 1.03
CA LEU A 41 10.43 4.06 1.81
C LEU A 41 9.35 5.10 2.13
N MET A 42 9.34 5.50 3.39
CA MET A 42 8.30 6.40 3.90
C MET A 42 8.65 7.87 3.63
N SER A 43 7.63 8.64 3.26
CA SER A 43 7.80 10.03 2.82
C SER A 43 6.63 10.91 3.30
N VAL A 44 6.53 11.15 4.58
CA VAL A 44 5.43 11.84 5.29
C VAL A 44 4.69 12.85 4.42
N LEU A 45 3.49 12.46 3.92
CA LEU A 45 2.69 13.25 2.98
C LEU A 45 2.07 14.47 3.66
N VAL A 46 1.56 14.27 4.88
CA VAL A 46 0.92 15.32 5.68
C VAL A 46 1.72 15.52 6.97
N LYS A 47 2.64 16.51 6.96
CA LYS A 47 3.42 16.86 8.15
C LYS A 47 2.55 17.53 9.20
N ASN A 48 1.69 18.45 8.77
CA ASN A 48 0.71 19.12 9.59
C ASN A 48 -0.51 19.47 8.71
N VAL A 49 -1.68 18.93 9.05
CA VAL A 49 -2.91 19.13 8.28
C VAL A 49 -3.33 20.61 8.23
N TYR A 50 -2.96 21.41 9.23
CA TYR A 50 -3.26 22.85 9.23
C TYR A 50 -2.55 23.62 8.12
N ASP A 51 -1.52 23.09 7.51
CA ASP A 51 -0.87 23.67 6.33
C ASP A 51 -1.68 23.45 5.03
N LEU A 52 -2.72 22.58 5.08
CA LEU A 52 -3.51 22.14 3.93
C LEU A 52 -4.99 22.52 4.01
N VAL A 53 -5.46 22.95 5.19
CA VAL A 53 -6.86 23.38 5.39
C VAL A 53 -7.11 24.77 4.79
N ASN A 54 -8.38 25.10 4.59
CA ASN A 54 -8.76 26.45 4.19
C ASN A 54 -8.57 27.43 5.35
N SER A 55 -7.87 28.53 5.11
CA SER A 55 -7.59 29.55 6.12
C SER A 55 -8.86 30.26 6.64
N ALA A 56 -9.90 30.39 5.81
CA ALA A 56 -11.18 30.95 6.25
C ALA A 56 -11.90 30.01 7.24
N ASP A 57 -11.89 28.69 6.99
CA ASP A 57 -12.45 27.72 7.92
C ASP A 57 -11.67 27.69 9.23
N LEU A 58 -10.35 27.75 9.15
CA LEU A 58 -9.46 27.76 10.31
C LEU A 58 -9.66 29.00 11.19
N SER A 59 -10.02 30.15 10.59
CA SER A 59 -10.34 31.37 11.33
C SER A 59 -11.62 31.26 12.13
N VAL A 60 -12.52 30.34 11.76
CA VAL A 60 -13.77 30.06 12.51
C VAL A 60 -13.49 29.06 13.64
N SER A 61 -12.98 27.87 13.32
CA SER A 61 -12.52 26.90 14.30
C SER A 61 -11.65 25.81 13.65
N LYS A 62 -10.83 25.14 14.48
CA LYS A 62 -10.02 23.99 14.06
C LYS A 62 -10.90 22.81 13.63
N GLU A 63 -11.98 22.57 14.35
CA GLU A 63 -12.92 21.47 14.10
C GLU A 63 -13.60 21.65 12.73
N LEU A 64 -14.05 22.86 12.39
CA LEU A 64 -14.63 23.15 11.08
C LEU A 64 -13.63 22.93 9.96
N ALA A 65 -12.40 23.47 10.11
CA ALA A 65 -11.36 23.32 9.13
C ALA A 65 -10.99 21.85 8.87
N LEU A 66 -10.89 21.04 9.93
CA LEU A 66 -10.58 19.61 9.83
C LEU A 66 -11.75 18.81 9.23
N LYS A 67 -12.99 19.13 9.61
CA LYS A 67 -14.18 18.52 9.01
C LYS A 67 -14.17 18.72 7.48
N ASN A 68 -14.04 19.96 7.04
CA ASN A 68 -14.05 20.30 5.62
C ASN A 68 -12.85 19.69 4.88
N TYR A 69 -11.70 19.60 5.53
CA TYR A 69 -10.51 18.94 4.95
C TYR A 69 -10.71 17.42 4.81
N ASN A 70 -11.24 16.73 5.83
CA ASN A 70 -11.55 15.30 5.74
C ASN A 70 -12.58 15.03 4.62
N GLU A 71 -13.61 15.86 4.48
CA GLU A 71 -14.59 15.76 3.38
C GLU A 71 -13.94 15.97 2.01
N LYS A 72 -13.00 16.94 1.89
CA LYS A 72 -12.21 17.14 0.67
C LYS A 72 -11.32 15.92 0.37
N LEU A 73 -10.65 15.40 1.37
CA LEU A 73 -9.78 14.23 1.25
C LEU A 73 -10.58 12.98 0.85
N ALA A 74 -11.76 12.79 1.42
CA ALA A 74 -12.68 11.72 1.04
C ALA A 74 -13.02 11.77 -0.45
N LYS A 75 -13.33 12.96 -1.00
CA LYS A 75 -13.61 13.15 -2.43
C LYS A 75 -12.39 12.87 -3.31
N ILE A 76 -11.18 13.18 -2.83
CA ILE A 76 -9.95 12.82 -3.54
C ILE A 76 -9.83 11.30 -3.65
N TYR A 77 -9.96 10.58 -2.54
CA TYR A 77 -9.93 9.11 -2.56
C TYR A 77 -11.02 8.52 -3.46
N GLU A 78 -12.26 9.00 -3.38
CA GLU A 78 -13.35 8.52 -4.25
C GLU A 78 -13.03 8.71 -5.74
N SER A 79 -12.33 9.79 -6.11
CA SER A 79 -11.91 10.02 -7.49
C SER A 79 -10.80 9.07 -7.95
N GLU A 80 -9.96 8.60 -7.03
CA GLU A 80 -8.86 7.67 -7.29
C GLU A 80 -9.36 6.25 -7.59
N GLU A 81 -10.55 5.83 -7.10
CA GLU A 81 -11.16 4.52 -7.36
C GLU A 81 -11.22 4.17 -8.85
N SER A 82 -11.32 5.18 -9.72
CA SER A 82 -11.35 5.00 -11.18
C SER A 82 -10.02 4.56 -11.80
N ILE A 83 -8.90 4.62 -11.07
CA ILE A 83 -7.56 4.30 -11.58
C ILE A 83 -7.41 2.80 -11.79
N SER A 84 -7.76 1.98 -10.82
CA SER A 84 -7.68 0.52 -10.89
C SER A 84 -9.02 -0.16 -10.63
N GLY A 85 -9.94 0.52 -9.97
CA GLY A 85 -11.21 0.00 -9.48
C GLY A 85 -11.08 -0.72 -8.13
N MET A 86 -9.99 -0.55 -7.41
CA MET A 86 -9.85 -1.05 -6.05
C MET A 86 -10.95 -0.44 -5.16
N PRO A 87 -11.59 -1.23 -4.27
CA PRO A 87 -12.71 -0.72 -3.48
C PRO A 87 -12.28 0.40 -2.54
N ILE A 88 -12.88 1.57 -2.67
CA ILE A 88 -12.71 2.72 -1.79
C ILE A 88 -14.03 3.02 -1.08
N ASN A 89 -13.99 3.13 0.24
CA ASN A 89 -15.13 3.53 1.05
C ASN A 89 -14.78 4.79 1.85
N MET A 90 -15.58 5.85 1.68
CA MET A 90 -15.36 7.13 2.36
C MET A 90 -16.55 7.54 3.24
N LYS A 91 -17.41 6.57 3.57
CA LYS A 91 -18.54 6.83 4.46
C LYS A 91 -18.03 7.18 5.87
N ASP A 92 -18.43 8.34 6.35
CA ASP A 92 -18.06 8.87 7.68
C ASP A 92 -16.53 9.01 7.88
N PHE A 93 -15.77 9.19 6.78
CA PHE A 93 -14.32 9.32 6.79
C PHE A 93 -13.84 10.52 7.61
N HIS A 94 -12.92 10.28 8.56
CA HIS A 94 -12.39 11.30 9.47
C HIS A 94 -10.95 10.93 9.93
N LEU A 95 -10.00 11.00 9.03
CA LEU A 95 -8.60 10.59 9.27
C LEU A 95 -7.88 11.53 10.24
N PHE A 96 -8.11 12.85 10.11
CA PHE A 96 -7.47 13.88 10.94
C PHE A 96 -8.43 14.45 11.98
N SER A 97 -7.91 14.73 13.18
CA SER A 97 -8.60 15.39 14.29
C SER A 97 -7.72 16.49 14.89
N VAL A 98 -8.22 17.22 15.89
CA VAL A 98 -7.45 18.25 16.58
C VAL A 98 -6.20 17.67 17.26
N GLU A 99 -6.29 16.42 17.73
CA GLU A 99 -5.21 15.69 18.40
C GLU A 99 -4.27 14.98 17.40
N ASN A 100 -4.81 14.59 16.23
CA ASN A 100 -4.11 13.77 15.23
C ASN A 100 -4.00 14.54 13.91
N THR A 101 -2.98 15.39 13.79
CA THR A 101 -2.85 16.38 12.71
C THR A 101 -1.85 16.01 11.62
N SER A 102 -1.28 14.82 11.68
CA SER A 102 -0.18 14.40 10.79
C SER A 102 -0.30 12.94 10.38
N SER A 103 0.23 12.60 9.19
CA SER A 103 0.45 11.21 8.79
C SER A 103 1.75 10.60 9.36
N LEU A 104 2.53 11.38 10.12
CA LEU A 104 3.78 10.93 10.74
C LEU A 104 3.60 9.63 11.55
N PRO A 105 2.56 9.45 12.39
CA PRO A 105 2.37 8.20 13.12
C PRO A 105 2.24 6.97 12.22
N LEU A 106 1.62 7.10 11.05
CA LEU A 106 1.49 6.00 10.08
C LEU A 106 2.85 5.59 9.50
N ASN A 107 3.70 6.57 9.18
CA ASN A 107 5.05 6.34 8.67
C ASN A 107 5.95 5.70 9.75
N LEU A 108 5.88 6.19 10.98
CA LEU A 108 6.59 5.60 12.12
C LEU A 108 6.12 4.16 12.39
N ALA A 109 4.81 3.90 12.27
CA ALA A 109 4.24 2.57 12.44
C ALA A 109 4.79 1.58 11.42
N TYR A 110 4.91 1.96 10.14
CA TYR A 110 5.55 1.09 9.15
C TYR A 110 7.01 0.80 9.49
N LYS A 111 7.78 1.83 9.91
CA LYS A 111 9.19 1.63 10.31
C LYS A 111 9.31 0.76 11.55
N ALA A 112 8.42 0.92 12.54
CA ALA A 112 8.39 0.06 13.71
C ALA A 112 8.06 -1.40 13.33
N ALA A 113 7.05 -1.61 12.48
CA ALA A 113 6.71 -2.94 11.97
C ALA A 113 7.90 -3.59 11.22
N GLN A 114 8.61 -2.82 10.39
CA GLN A 114 9.79 -3.27 9.65
C GLN A 114 10.96 -3.65 10.57
N LEU A 115 11.15 -2.94 11.67
CA LEU A 115 12.19 -3.22 12.68
C LEU A 115 11.88 -4.47 13.51
N VAL A 116 10.61 -4.76 13.76
CA VAL A 116 10.19 -5.97 14.49
C VAL A 116 10.20 -7.20 13.59
N ASP A 117 9.62 -7.09 12.38
CA ASP A 117 9.46 -8.21 11.46
C ASP A 117 9.42 -7.68 10.03
N ALA A 118 10.58 -7.68 9.38
CA ALA A 118 10.72 -7.16 8.02
C ALA A 118 9.89 -7.96 6.99
N GLU A 119 9.65 -9.26 7.22
CA GLU A 119 8.86 -10.10 6.31
C GLU A 119 7.37 -9.76 6.38
N LYS A 120 6.89 -9.26 7.53
CA LYS A 120 5.50 -8.85 7.71
C LYS A 120 5.25 -7.36 7.46
N ALA A 121 6.30 -6.55 7.27
CA ALA A 121 6.15 -5.10 7.12
C ALA A 121 5.25 -4.71 5.94
N ASP A 122 5.38 -5.38 4.80
CA ASP A 122 4.56 -5.07 3.62
C ASP A 122 3.10 -5.51 3.81
N LEU A 123 2.88 -6.64 4.49
CA LEU A 123 1.53 -7.06 4.90
C LEU A 123 0.92 -6.05 5.87
N PHE A 124 1.69 -5.52 6.81
CA PHE A 124 1.25 -4.46 7.71
C PHE A 124 0.88 -3.19 6.93
N LEU A 125 1.71 -2.75 5.99
CA LEU A 125 1.44 -1.57 5.15
C LEU A 125 0.13 -1.73 4.37
N TYR A 126 -0.08 -2.89 3.75
CA TYR A 126 -1.32 -3.18 3.03
C TYR A 126 -2.55 -3.13 3.95
N ASN A 127 -2.47 -3.77 5.13
CA ASN A 127 -3.57 -3.76 6.10
C ASN A 127 -3.81 -2.37 6.70
N LEU A 128 -2.78 -1.54 6.83
CA LEU A 128 -2.93 -0.16 7.30
C LEU A 128 -3.65 0.70 6.25
N ARG A 129 -3.31 0.54 4.95
CA ARG A 129 -4.05 1.16 3.84
C ARG A 129 -5.50 0.70 3.79
N TYR A 130 -5.73 -0.61 3.90
CA TYR A 130 -7.06 -1.20 3.96
C TYR A 130 -7.90 -0.61 5.10
N ALA A 131 -7.33 -0.53 6.31
CA ALA A 131 -8.01 0.06 7.46
C ALA A 131 -8.38 1.54 7.23
N THR A 132 -7.50 2.31 6.60
CA THR A 132 -7.72 3.73 6.29
C THR A 132 -8.76 3.93 5.20
N ILE A 133 -8.63 3.22 4.08
CA ILE A 133 -9.31 3.52 2.81
C ILE A 133 -10.61 2.72 2.65
N VAL A 134 -10.63 1.48 3.15
CA VAL A 134 -11.79 0.58 3.01
C VAL A 134 -12.64 0.53 4.27
N GLU A 135 -12.01 0.46 5.44
CA GLU A 135 -12.73 0.45 6.72
C GLU A 135 -13.02 1.87 7.26
N CYS A 136 -12.52 2.93 6.62
CA CYS A 136 -12.66 4.34 7.06
C CYS A 136 -12.20 4.60 8.49
N ARG A 137 -11.23 3.84 8.98
CA ARG A 137 -10.74 3.98 10.36
C ARG A 137 -9.80 5.17 10.47
N PRO A 138 -9.85 5.94 11.57
CA PRO A 138 -8.93 7.07 11.81
C PRO A 138 -7.52 6.56 12.21
N THR A 139 -6.81 5.98 11.26
CA THR A 139 -5.53 5.30 11.49
C THR A 139 -4.37 6.21 11.87
N THR A 140 -4.57 7.53 11.92
CA THR A 140 -3.65 8.45 12.59
C THR A 140 -3.65 8.30 14.11
N GLN A 141 -4.64 7.60 14.68
CA GLN A 141 -4.74 7.28 16.10
C GLN A 141 -3.96 5.98 16.41
N THR A 142 -3.18 6.01 17.49
CA THR A 142 -2.35 4.86 17.91
C THR A 142 -3.17 3.58 18.12
N GLU A 143 -4.35 3.67 18.73
CA GLU A 143 -5.21 2.51 18.96
C GLU A 143 -5.66 1.82 17.66
N GLU A 144 -5.89 2.59 16.60
CA GLU A 144 -6.25 2.05 15.29
C GLU A 144 -5.06 1.37 14.61
N ILE A 145 -3.85 1.94 14.77
CA ILE A 145 -2.60 1.31 14.34
C ILE A 145 -2.40 -0.02 15.07
N LEU A 146 -2.59 -0.06 16.39
CA LEU A 146 -2.39 -1.29 17.19
C LEU A 146 -3.37 -2.41 16.80
N LYS A 147 -4.59 -2.08 16.38
CA LYS A 147 -5.51 -3.09 15.80
C LYS A 147 -4.92 -3.73 14.54
N VAL A 148 -4.22 -2.96 13.69
CA VAL A 148 -3.53 -3.50 12.50
C VAL A 148 -2.35 -4.37 12.90
N VAL A 149 -1.55 -3.96 13.89
CA VAL A 149 -0.43 -4.74 14.46
C VAL A 149 -0.92 -6.13 14.88
N ARG A 150 -2.00 -6.19 15.68
CA ARG A 150 -2.61 -7.46 16.13
C ARG A 150 -3.10 -8.32 14.96
N ASN A 151 -3.75 -7.70 13.97
CA ASN A 151 -4.28 -8.41 12.80
C ASN A 151 -3.19 -9.01 11.89
N THR A 152 -1.99 -8.46 11.93
CA THR A 152 -0.82 -8.93 11.15
C THR A 152 0.12 -9.82 11.96
N ASN A 153 -0.25 -10.15 13.21
CA ASN A 153 0.56 -10.98 14.12
C ASN A 153 2.00 -10.47 14.28
N ILE A 154 2.18 -9.14 14.34
CA ILE A 154 3.42 -8.49 14.75
C ILE A 154 3.41 -8.40 16.27
N ASP A 155 4.57 -8.63 16.91
CA ASP A 155 4.70 -8.50 18.37
C ASP A 155 4.41 -7.06 18.79
N GLU A 156 3.29 -6.88 19.53
CA GLU A 156 2.81 -5.54 19.92
C GLU A 156 3.76 -4.87 20.93
N VAL A 157 4.41 -5.64 21.80
CA VAL A 157 5.33 -5.08 22.81
C VAL A 157 6.58 -4.55 22.12
N ALA A 158 7.21 -5.37 21.27
CA ALA A 158 8.37 -4.95 20.49
C ALA A 158 8.00 -3.80 19.52
N PHE A 159 6.80 -3.85 18.92
CA PHE A 159 6.31 -2.76 18.06
C PHE A 159 6.24 -1.43 18.83
N LEU A 160 5.61 -1.41 20.00
CA LEU A 160 5.47 -0.20 20.82
C LEU A 160 6.82 0.35 21.29
N GLU A 161 7.80 -0.52 21.60
CA GLU A 161 9.15 -0.12 21.93
C GLU A 161 9.80 0.68 20.78
N HIS A 162 9.73 0.16 19.56
CA HIS A 162 10.25 0.87 18.38
C HIS A 162 9.42 2.09 18.00
N PHE A 163 8.07 1.99 18.02
CA PHE A 163 7.14 3.04 17.62
C PHE A 163 7.27 4.31 18.48
N ASN A 164 7.42 4.13 19.80
CA ASN A 164 7.59 5.24 20.74
C ASN A 164 9.07 5.64 20.95
N GLY A 165 10.00 4.81 20.46
CA GLY A 165 11.44 5.01 20.64
C GLY A 165 12.09 5.82 19.54
N GLU A 166 13.43 5.95 19.61
CA GLU A 166 14.22 6.67 18.60
C GLU A 166 14.53 5.81 17.37
N SER A 167 14.38 4.50 17.44
CA SER A 167 14.76 3.59 16.34
C SER A 167 13.87 3.78 15.09
N ALA A 168 12.55 3.83 15.25
CA ALA A 168 11.62 4.08 14.14
C ALA A 168 11.79 5.51 13.58
N LYS A 169 12.03 6.51 14.44
CA LYS A 169 12.32 7.88 14.00
C LYS A 169 13.60 7.94 13.17
N SER A 170 14.69 7.35 13.66
CA SER A 170 15.96 7.30 12.93
C SER A 170 15.83 6.58 11.59
N ALA A 171 15.08 5.46 11.55
CA ALA A 171 14.81 4.74 10.32
C ALA A 171 13.98 5.56 9.33
N LEU A 172 12.98 6.31 9.81
CA LEU A 172 12.20 7.24 8.98
C LEU A 172 13.05 8.41 8.47
N ASP A 173 13.89 8.99 9.31
CA ASP A 173 14.79 10.08 8.92
C ASP A 173 15.75 9.64 7.81
N MET A 174 16.23 8.39 7.83
CA MET A 174 17.03 7.83 6.73
C MET A 174 16.25 7.77 5.42
N ASP A 175 14.99 7.35 5.44
CA ASP A 175 14.12 7.34 4.26
C ASP A 175 13.93 8.76 3.72
N LEU A 176 13.62 9.72 4.58
CA LEU A 176 13.41 11.13 4.20
C LEU A 176 14.67 11.77 3.61
N GLN A 177 15.83 11.52 4.22
CA GLN A 177 17.12 11.99 3.70
C GLN A 177 17.45 11.37 2.34
N PHE A 178 17.12 10.10 2.14
CA PHE A 178 17.33 9.43 0.85
C PHE A 178 16.42 10.00 -0.22
N ALA A 179 15.12 10.19 0.07
CA ALA A 179 14.18 10.86 -0.82
C ALA A 179 14.63 12.28 -1.19
N GLN A 180 15.12 13.04 -0.21
CA GLN A 180 15.65 14.38 -0.43
C GLN A 180 16.88 14.39 -1.34
N ARG A 181 17.83 13.48 -1.13
CA ARG A 181 19.03 13.34 -1.99
C ARG A 181 18.69 13.01 -3.44
N LEU A 182 17.63 12.24 -3.67
CA LEU A 182 17.12 11.92 -5.00
C LEU A 182 16.26 13.04 -5.61
N GLY A 183 15.99 14.11 -4.86
CA GLY A 183 15.16 15.23 -5.33
C GLY A 183 13.69 14.85 -5.52
N ILE A 184 13.15 13.91 -4.72
CA ILE A 184 11.75 13.50 -4.79
C ILE A 184 10.88 14.65 -4.27
N ARG A 185 9.89 15.05 -5.09
CA ARG A 185 8.96 16.16 -4.81
C ARG A 185 7.51 15.75 -4.89
N THR A 186 7.21 14.67 -5.61
CA THR A 186 5.85 14.14 -5.80
C THR A 186 5.82 12.67 -5.43
N LEU A 187 4.68 12.20 -4.93
CA LEU A 187 4.42 10.81 -4.55
C LEU A 187 3.20 10.27 -5.33
N PRO A 188 3.17 8.98 -5.64
CA PRO A 188 4.25 8.03 -5.43
C PRO A 188 5.44 8.31 -6.35
N ALA A 189 6.64 7.89 -5.92
CA ALA A 189 7.81 7.86 -6.77
C ALA A 189 8.45 6.48 -6.73
N TYR A 190 9.13 6.11 -7.82
CA TYR A 190 9.72 4.78 -7.99
C TYR A 190 11.18 4.91 -8.38
N LEU A 191 12.06 4.28 -7.62
CA LEU A 191 13.43 4.00 -8.05
C LEU A 191 13.52 2.52 -8.43
N ILE A 192 13.73 2.24 -9.71
CA ILE A 192 13.88 0.89 -10.23
C ILE A 192 15.35 0.67 -10.49
N ALA A 193 15.96 -0.31 -9.81
CA ALA A 193 17.40 -0.52 -9.83
C ALA A 193 17.76 -1.98 -10.18
N TYR A 194 18.85 -2.15 -10.90
CA TYR A 194 19.47 -3.43 -11.21
C TYR A 194 20.99 -3.26 -11.27
N GLY A 195 21.70 -3.93 -10.37
CA GLY A 195 23.12 -3.71 -10.20
C GLY A 195 23.44 -2.26 -9.81
N GLU A 196 24.31 -1.63 -10.59
CA GLU A 196 24.68 -0.22 -10.43
C GLU A 196 23.78 0.74 -11.21
N GLU A 197 22.91 0.21 -12.08
CA GLU A 197 21.99 0.98 -12.90
C GLU A 197 20.68 1.26 -12.16
N GLY A 198 20.08 2.42 -12.41
CA GLY A 198 18.79 2.77 -11.83
C GLY A 198 18.07 3.89 -12.57
N ALA A 199 16.74 3.89 -12.48
CA ALA A 199 15.89 4.91 -13.08
C ALA A 199 14.85 5.40 -12.07
N LEU A 200 14.70 6.72 -11.94
CA LEU A 200 13.78 7.37 -11.01
C LEU A 200 12.59 7.98 -11.76
N PHE A 201 11.39 7.69 -11.27
CA PHE A 201 10.13 8.20 -11.80
C PHE A 201 9.32 8.83 -10.67
N GLN A 202 8.72 9.99 -10.91
CA GLN A 202 7.91 10.73 -9.93
C GLN A 202 6.47 10.89 -10.46
N GLU A 203 5.91 9.82 -10.98
CA GLU A 203 4.57 9.72 -11.55
C GLU A 203 4.03 8.31 -11.40
N LEU A 204 2.73 8.13 -11.62
CA LEU A 204 2.13 6.80 -11.68
C LEU A 204 2.65 6.04 -12.89
N LEU A 205 3.13 4.83 -12.68
CA LEU A 205 3.56 3.92 -13.74
C LEU A 205 2.54 2.79 -13.92
N GLY A 206 2.14 2.56 -15.16
CA GLY A 206 1.37 1.38 -15.53
C GLY A 206 2.27 0.13 -15.67
N TYR A 207 1.67 -1.05 -15.70
CA TYR A 207 2.39 -2.32 -15.81
C TYR A 207 3.38 -2.36 -16.99
N GLU A 208 2.96 -1.95 -18.19
CA GLU A 208 3.81 -1.97 -19.39
C GLU A 208 5.04 -1.05 -19.26
N ALA A 209 4.89 0.08 -18.57
CA ALA A 209 6.01 0.97 -18.27
C ALA A 209 7.05 0.29 -17.40
N PHE A 210 6.62 -0.39 -16.31
CA PHE A 210 7.52 -1.19 -15.48
C PHE A 210 8.24 -2.27 -16.29
N VAL A 211 7.51 -3.02 -17.13
CA VAL A 211 8.09 -4.08 -17.99
C VAL A 211 9.17 -3.51 -18.91
N GLU A 212 8.90 -2.37 -19.56
CA GLU A 212 9.86 -1.73 -20.47
C GLU A 212 11.10 -1.22 -19.74
N ILE A 213 10.93 -0.62 -18.56
CA ILE A 213 12.04 -0.12 -17.73
C ILE A 213 12.90 -1.30 -17.26
N ILE A 214 12.29 -2.38 -16.73
CA ILE A 214 12.99 -3.60 -16.33
C ILE A 214 13.77 -4.18 -17.52
N ALA A 215 13.14 -4.28 -18.69
CA ALA A 215 13.81 -4.79 -19.88
C ALA A 215 15.03 -3.95 -20.30
N LYS A 216 14.93 -2.62 -20.18
CA LYS A 216 16.06 -1.72 -20.48
C LYS A 216 17.19 -1.87 -19.47
N LEU A 217 16.90 -1.82 -18.17
CA LEU A 217 17.90 -1.92 -17.10
C LEU A 217 18.63 -3.27 -17.10
N THR A 218 17.95 -4.34 -17.50
CA THR A 218 18.50 -5.70 -17.50
C THR A 218 18.99 -6.16 -18.88
N ASN A 219 19.13 -5.25 -19.86
CA ASN A 219 19.44 -5.61 -21.25
C ASN A 219 18.57 -6.75 -21.80
N ARG A 220 17.28 -6.79 -21.40
CA ARG A 220 16.29 -7.83 -21.76
C ARG A 220 16.58 -9.24 -21.23
N GLU A 221 17.46 -9.37 -20.24
CA GLU A 221 17.76 -10.66 -19.61
C GLU A 221 16.60 -11.09 -18.69
N ILE A 222 16.00 -10.13 -17.96
CA ILE A 222 14.82 -10.37 -17.12
C ILE A 222 13.56 -10.04 -17.93
N LYS A 223 12.68 -11.01 -18.07
CA LYS A 223 11.42 -10.90 -18.81
C LYS A 223 10.27 -11.36 -17.95
N SER A 224 9.10 -10.72 -18.14
CA SER A 224 7.84 -11.21 -17.60
C SER A 224 7.47 -12.58 -18.19
N GLN A 225 6.78 -13.38 -17.41
CA GLN A 225 6.28 -14.69 -17.80
C GLN A 225 4.77 -14.74 -17.67
N ASN A 226 4.10 -15.51 -18.51
CA ASN A 226 2.69 -15.77 -18.35
C ASN A 226 2.46 -16.65 -17.11
N VAL A 227 1.51 -16.26 -16.28
CA VAL A 227 1.16 -17.01 -15.08
C VAL A 227 0.10 -18.05 -15.42
N GLU A 228 0.35 -19.31 -15.05
CA GLU A 228 -0.65 -20.36 -15.19
C GLU A 228 -1.83 -20.11 -14.25
N LYS A 229 -3.05 -20.10 -14.82
CA LYS A 229 -4.32 -19.92 -14.11
C LYS A 229 -4.75 -21.21 -13.41
N ASN A 230 -4.04 -21.61 -12.36
CA ASN A 230 -4.34 -22.80 -11.58
C ASN A 230 -4.46 -22.50 -10.09
N ILE A 231 -5.12 -23.39 -9.36
CA ILE A 231 -5.43 -23.21 -7.92
C ILE A 231 -4.15 -23.20 -7.06
N GLU A 232 -3.09 -23.87 -7.48
CA GLU A 232 -1.84 -23.89 -6.75
C GLU A 232 -1.17 -22.49 -6.75
N ASN A 233 -1.11 -21.84 -7.92
CA ASN A 233 -0.60 -20.50 -8.04
C ASN A 233 -1.48 -19.49 -7.29
N LEU A 234 -2.81 -19.67 -7.29
CA LEU A 234 -3.70 -18.86 -6.46
C LEU A 234 -3.41 -19.03 -4.97
N ARG A 235 -3.18 -20.27 -4.49
CA ARG A 235 -2.79 -20.51 -3.08
C ARG A 235 -1.45 -19.86 -2.73
N LYS A 236 -0.47 -19.87 -3.64
CA LYS A 236 0.81 -19.18 -3.44
C LYS A 236 0.60 -17.68 -3.26
N LEU A 237 -0.20 -17.05 -4.12
CA LEU A 237 -0.56 -15.64 -4.02
C LEU A 237 -1.27 -15.34 -2.70
N LEU A 238 -2.29 -16.12 -2.34
CA LEU A 238 -3.06 -15.93 -1.11
C LEU A 238 -2.26 -16.20 0.18
N LYS A 239 -1.23 -17.03 0.11
CA LYS A 239 -0.31 -17.23 1.24
C LYS A 239 0.51 -15.98 1.53
N LYS A 240 0.93 -15.27 0.48
CA LYS A 240 1.71 -14.04 0.58
C LYS A 240 0.82 -12.83 0.86
N HIS A 241 -0.39 -12.82 0.29
CA HIS A 241 -1.41 -11.77 0.42
C HIS A 241 -2.69 -12.35 1.02
N PRO A 242 -2.75 -12.58 2.35
CA PRO A 242 -3.89 -13.22 2.99
C PRO A 242 -5.16 -12.37 3.00
N LEU A 243 -5.06 -11.07 2.70
CA LEU A 243 -6.16 -10.15 2.42
C LEU A 243 -5.89 -9.53 1.04
N ILE A 244 -6.80 -9.73 0.08
CA ILE A 244 -6.60 -9.31 -1.31
C ILE A 244 -7.97 -9.03 -1.98
N SER A 245 -8.02 -8.09 -2.92
CA SER A 245 -9.21 -7.83 -3.71
C SER A 245 -9.30 -8.75 -4.94
N PRO A 246 -10.51 -9.01 -5.48
CA PRO A 246 -10.64 -9.73 -6.74
C PRO A 246 -10.02 -8.99 -7.93
N ILE A 247 -9.84 -7.66 -7.84
CA ILE A 247 -9.18 -6.83 -8.85
C ILE A 247 -7.68 -7.16 -8.91
N GLU A 248 -7.03 -7.29 -7.75
CA GLU A 248 -5.63 -7.72 -7.68
C GLU A 248 -5.45 -9.13 -8.27
N ILE A 249 -6.39 -10.05 -8.02
CA ILE A 249 -6.37 -11.40 -8.62
C ILE A 249 -6.59 -11.32 -10.13
N ARG A 250 -7.49 -10.47 -10.61
CA ARG A 250 -7.70 -10.25 -12.05
C ARG A 250 -6.40 -9.85 -12.73
N GLU A 251 -5.70 -8.86 -12.19
CA GLU A 251 -4.43 -8.38 -12.74
C GLU A 251 -3.32 -9.41 -12.60
N ALA A 252 -3.15 -10.05 -11.45
CA ALA A 252 -2.12 -11.04 -11.19
C ALA A 252 -2.17 -12.24 -12.18
N PHE A 253 -3.37 -12.60 -12.63
CA PHE A 253 -3.59 -13.75 -13.51
C PHE A 253 -4.05 -13.36 -14.93
N ASP A 254 -3.97 -12.10 -15.33
CA ASP A 254 -4.41 -11.63 -16.67
C ASP A 254 -5.81 -12.12 -17.05
N PHE A 255 -6.79 -11.92 -16.17
CA PHE A 255 -8.17 -12.16 -16.54
C PHE A 255 -8.76 -10.93 -17.25
N ASP A 256 -9.42 -11.16 -18.37
CA ASP A 256 -10.05 -10.09 -19.18
C ASP A 256 -11.20 -9.39 -18.41
N THR A 257 -11.88 -10.13 -17.51
CA THR A 257 -13.03 -9.61 -16.75
C THR A 257 -12.92 -9.99 -15.28
N LEU A 258 -13.54 -9.17 -14.42
CA LEU A 258 -13.62 -9.42 -12.99
C LEU A 258 -14.39 -10.72 -12.68
N ASP A 259 -15.45 -11.01 -13.44
CA ASP A 259 -16.25 -12.24 -13.29
C ASP A 259 -15.40 -13.51 -13.46
N LYS A 260 -14.45 -13.50 -14.41
CA LYS A 260 -13.52 -14.64 -14.58
C LYS A 260 -12.62 -14.82 -13.37
N ALA A 261 -12.13 -13.74 -12.77
CA ALA A 261 -11.34 -13.81 -11.55
C ALA A 261 -12.19 -14.29 -10.35
N ILE A 262 -13.44 -13.84 -10.26
CA ILE A 262 -14.39 -14.30 -9.22
C ILE A 262 -14.69 -15.79 -9.39
N ASN A 263 -14.94 -16.25 -10.60
CA ASN A 263 -15.17 -17.68 -10.86
C ASN A 263 -13.92 -18.54 -10.56
N PHE A 264 -12.74 -17.97 -10.75
CA PHE A 264 -11.47 -18.66 -10.49
C PHE A 264 -11.23 -18.93 -9.00
N ILE A 265 -11.75 -18.09 -8.10
CA ILE A 265 -11.63 -18.28 -6.65
C ILE A 265 -12.72 -19.21 -6.06
N ALA A 266 -13.78 -19.51 -6.82
CA ALA A 266 -14.95 -20.25 -6.32
C ALA A 266 -14.58 -21.59 -5.65
N PRO A 267 -13.66 -22.44 -6.18
CA PRO A 267 -13.28 -23.69 -5.51
C PRO A 267 -12.69 -23.49 -4.11
N LEU A 268 -11.99 -22.39 -3.86
CA LEU A 268 -11.42 -22.09 -2.54
C LEU A 268 -12.49 -21.56 -1.57
N LEU A 269 -13.52 -20.89 -2.07
CA LEU A 269 -14.70 -20.48 -1.28
C LEU A 269 -15.51 -21.72 -0.86
N GLU A 270 -15.78 -22.65 -1.79
CA GLU A 270 -16.49 -23.91 -1.52
C GLU A 270 -15.76 -24.78 -0.50
N SER A 271 -14.43 -24.86 -0.61
CA SER A 271 -13.59 -25.60 0.35
C SER A 271 -13.38 -24.86 1.68
N LYS A 272 -13.88 -23.63 1.82
CA LYS A 272 -13.71 -22.74 2.99
C LYS A 272 -12.24 -22.41 3.31
N GLU A 273 -11.35 -22.51 2.34
CA GLU A 273 -9.96 -22.07 2.49
C GLU A 273 -9.87 -20.54 2.57
N ILE A 274 -10.82 -19.87 1.94
CA ILE A 274 -10.97 -18.42 1.95
C ILE A 274 -12.40 -18.02 2.35
N LYS A 275 -12.55 -16.75 2.73
CA LYS A 275 -13.86 -16.13 2.98
C LYS A 275 -13.95 -14.75 2.34
N ILE A 276 -15.15 -14.31 2.05
CA ILE A 276 -15.47 -12.98 1.58
C ILE A 276 -15.58 -12.01 2.76
N ILE A 277 -15.06 -10.81 2.58
CA ILE A 277 -15.26 -9.64 3.44
C ILE A 277 -15.89 -8.56 2.58
N GLU A 278 -17.15 -8.24 2.82
CA GLU A 278 -17.90 -7.20 2.10
C GLU A 278 -17.24 -5.81 2.25
N ALA A 279 -17.17 -5.08 1.16
CA ALA A 279 -16.65 -3.72 1.13
C ALA A 279 -17.43 -2.87 0.12
N LYS A 280 -18.22 -1.90 0.59
CA LYS A 280 -19.03 -0.98 -0.23
C LYS A 280 -19.74 -1.71 -1.40
N ASN A 281 -19.27 -1.54 -2.63
CA ASN A 281 -19.82 -2.14 -3.85
C ASN A 281 -19.00 -3.33 -4.37
N SER A 282 -18.13 -3.89 -3.55
CA SER A 282 -17.21 -4.96 -3.90
C SER A 282 -16.91 -5.83 -2.66
N PHE A 283 -15.84 -6.59 -2.70
CA PHE A 283 -15.42 -7.41 -1.56
C PHE A 283 -13.91 -7.64 -1.55
N PHE A 284 -13.40 -8.09 -0.43
CA PHE A 284 -12.06 -8.66 -0.29
C PHE A 284 -12.16 -10.16 0.01
N ILE A 285 -11.08 -10.84 -0.29
CA ILE A 285 -10.89 -12.24 0.01
C ILE A 285 -9.90 -12.32 1.15
N LYS A 286 -10.27 -13.03 2.22
CA LYS A 286 -9.39 -13.31 3.34
C LYS A 286 -9.08 -14.79 3.41
N ASN A 287 -7.78 -15.11 3.46
CA ASN A 287 -7.31 -16.47 3.71
C ASN A 287 -7.68 -16.88 5.14
N ASN A 288 -8.21 -18.11 5.33
CA ASN A 288 -8.62 -18.63 6.63
C ASN A 288 -7.51 -19.45 7.33
N ARG A 289 -6.34 -19.57 6.68
CA ARG A 289 -5.18 -20.34 7.20
C ARG A 289 -4.13 -19.44 7.82
#